data_1d933bd7c5e76a616542180b675aaf9f
#
_entry.id   1d933bd7c5e76a616542180b675aaf9f
#
_cell.length_a   1.000
_cell.length_b   1.000
_cell.length_c   1.000
_cell.angle_alpha   90.00
_cell.angle_beta   90.00
_cell.angle_gamma   90.00
#
_symmetry.space_group_name_H-M   'P 1'
#
loop_
_entity.id
_entity.type
_entity.pdbx_description
1 polymer ?
#
loop_
_entity_poly.entity_id
_entity_poly.type
_entity_poly.pdbx_seq_one_letter_code
_entity_poly.pdbx_strand_id
1 'polypeptide(L)'
;MNSLKYFATFCLLIFCKCSFFGQISYTDIPDATPNVTFPLDLNNDSIDDFIIQMGATDKIVCFPQNDNAYAGEFNGANYFPWALTSNASICDTLSSWYGSDNPGFLAISSSVGNWLGQTDKYLALKLNVGTNTYYGWVRLDVVTTATSFTVKDY
;
A
#
# COMPACT_ATOMS: atom_id res chain seq x y z
N MET A 1 -53.03 -30.75 21.24
CA MET A 1 -52.43 -31.14 19.95
C MET A 1 -52.07 -29.87 19.17
N ASN A 2 -51.25 -28.95 19.77
CA ASN A 2 -50.88 -27.67 19.16
C ASN A 2 -49.46 -27.17 19.51
N SER A 3 -48.55 -28.05 19.97
CA SER A 3 -47.19 -27.63 20.36
C SER A 3 -46.10 -27.92 19.32
N LEU A 4 -46.49 -28.44 18.15
CA LEU A 4 -45.49 -28.84 17.13
C LEU A 4 -45.27 -27.80 16.00
N LYS A 5 -46.01 -26.69 16.00
CA LYS A 5 -45.96 -25.66 14.93
C LYS A 5 -44.94 -24.55 15.17
N TYR A 6 -44.40 -24.41 16.37
CA TYR A 6 -43.47 -23.33 16.69
C TYR A 6 -41.99 -23.73 16.66
N PHE A 7 -41.69 -25.02 16.49
CA PHE A 7 -40.30 -25.51 16.43
C PHE A 7 -39.65 -25.36 15.05
N ALA A 8 -40.47 -25.24 14.00
CA ALA A 8 -39.97 -25.17 12.64
C ALA A 8 -39.53 -23.75 12.20
N THR A 9 -40.02 -22.69 12.90
CA THR A 9 -39.75 -21.30 12.52
C THR A 9 -38.49 -20.72 13.18
N PHE A 10 -37.95 -21.41 14.20
CA PHE A 10 -36.74 -20.92 14.90
C PHE A 10 -35.42 -21.39 14.32
N CYS A 11 -35.43 -22.35 13.40
CA CYS A 11 -34.20 -22.95 12.85
C CYS A 11 -33.66 -22.27 11.59
N LEU A 12 -34.29 -21.21 11.09
CA LEU A 12 -33.88 -20.58 9.81
C LEU A 12 -33.15 -19.24 9.97
N LEU A 13 -32.75 -18.87 11.19
CA LEU A 13 -31.98 -17.64 11.44
C LEU A 13 -30.53 -17.91 11.85
N ILE A 14 -29.99 -19.07 11.50
CA ILE A 14 -28.63 -19.43 11.85
C ILE A 14 -27.74 -19.40 10.61
N PHE A 15 -26.87 -18.37 10.60
CA PHE A 15 -25.60 -18.29 9.87
C PHE A 15 -25.62 -18.07 8.35
N CYS A 16 -26.07 -16.90 7.90
CA CYS A 16 -25.29 -16.27 6.85
C CYS A 16 -24.08 -15.57 7.52
N LYS A 17 -23.03 -16.31 7.85
CA LYS A 17 -21.72 -15.72 8.02
C LYS A 17 -21.27 -15.36 6.61
N CYS A 18 -21.60 -14.14 6.14
CA CYS A 18 -20.87 -13.55 5.06
C CYS A 18 -19.43 -13.39 5.54
N SER A 19 -18.58 -14.32 5.18
CA SER A 19 -17.14 -14.08 5.16
C SER A 19 -16.95 -13.03 4.07
N PHE A 20 -16.85 -11.77 4.45
CA PHE A 20 -16.33 -10.74 3.57
C PHE A 20 -14.86 -11.08 3.38
N PHE A 21 -14.55 -11.81 2.33
CA PHE A 21 -13.21 -11.84 1.79
C PHE A 21 -13.00 -10.44 1.20
N GLY A 22 -12.06 -9.69 1.74
CA GLY A 22 -11.63 -8.45 1.10
C GLY A 22 -11.24 -8.79 -0.34
N GLN A 23 -11.94 -8.20 -1.30
CA GLN A 23 -11.58 -8.37 -2.71
C GLN A 23 -10.26 -7.64 -2.92
N ILE A 24 -9.23 -8.35 -3.36
CA ILE A 24 -8.00 -7.73 -3.85
C ILE A 24 -8.39 -7.07 -5.18
N SER A 25 -8.28 -5.76 -5.25
CA SER A 25 -8.37 -5.00 -6.49
C SER A 25 -6.94 -4.89 -7.04
N TYR A 26 -6.73 -5.37 -8.25
CA TYR A 26 -5.47 -5.28 -8.96
C TYR A 26 -5.64 -4.36 -10.16
N THR A 27 -4.79 -3.38 -10.29
CA THR A 27 -4.78 -2.42 -11.39
C THR A 27 -3.48 -2.59 -12.18
N ASP A 28 -3.61 -3.22 -13.35
CA ASP A 28 -2.54 -3.30 -14.32
C ASP A 28 -2.51 -2.02 -15.15
N ILE A 29 -1.38 -1.36 -15.17
CA ILE A 29 -1.16 -0.15 -15.96
C ILE A 29 0.02 -0.37 -16.90
N PRO A 30 0.08 0.28 -18.07
CA PRO A 30 1.33 0.34 -18.83
C PRO A 30 2.44 0.90 -17.95
N ASP A 31 3.62 0.26 -17.98
CA ASP A 31 4.79 0.70 -17.20
C ASP A 31 4.99 2.21 -17.34
N ALA A 32 4.87 2.93 -16.24
CA ALA A 32 4.94 4.38 -16.20
C ALA A 32 6.24 4.84 -15.54
N THR A 33 7.05 5.60 -16.29
CA THR A 33 8.26 6.26 -15.78
C THR A 33 7.99 7.76 -15.71
N PRO A 34 7.42 8.26 -14.61
CA PRO A 34 7.04 9.66 -14.50
C PRO A 34 8.27 10.56 -14.40
N ASN A 35 8.19 11.75 -15.00
CA ASN A 35 9.29 12.73 -14.94
C ASN A 35 9.45 13.36 -13.56
N VAL A 36 8.36 13.51 -12.80
CA VAL A 36 8.37 14.15 -11.47
C VAL A 36 7.52 13.41 -10.46
N THR A 37 6.25 13.15 -10.76
CA THR A 37 5.27 12.69 -9.78
C THR A 37 4.37 11.63 -10.35
N PHE A 38 4.06 10.61 -9.55
CA PHE A 38 3.05 9.60 -9.83
C PHE A 38 2.03 9.62 -8.68
N PRO A 39 0.81 10.15 -8.91
CA PRO A 39 -0.29 10.02 -7.97
C PRO A 39 -0.86 8.59 -8.02
N LEU A 40 -1.22 8.06 -6.87
CA LEU A 40 -1.73 6.70 -6.70
C LEU A 40 -3.07 6.76 -5.96
N ASP A 41 -4.13 6.39 -6.65
CA ASP A 41 -5.49 6.22 -6.13
C ASP A 41 -5.80 4.72 -6.10
N LEU A 42 -5.71 4.11 -4.91
CA LEU A 42 -5.85 2.66 -4.72
C LEU A 42 -7.29 2.18 -4.72
N ASN A 43 -8.23 3.07 -4.41
CA ASN A 43 -9.65 2.72 -4.27
C ASN A 43 -10.53 3.26 -5.41
N ASN A 44 -9.92 4.00 -6.36
CA ASN A 44 -10.58 4.62 -7.50
C ASN A 44 -11.69 5.61 -7.10
N ASP A 45 -11.50 6.38 -6.04
CA ASP A 45 -12.42 7.42 -5.61
C ASP A 45 -12.09 8.82 -6.17
N SER A 46 -11.05 8.92 -6.98
CA SER A 46 -10.50 10.13 -7.59
C SER A 46 -9.79 11.05 -6.60
N ILE A 47 -9.37 10.52 -5.45
CA ILE A 47 -8.54 11.19 -4.47
C ILE A 47 -7.22 10.43 -4.38
N ASP A 48 -6.11 11.14 -4.50
CA ASP A 48 -4.80 10.52 -4.37
C ASP A 48 -4.58 9.99 -2.95
N ASP A 49 -4.30 8.70 -2.81
CA ASP A 49 -4.00 8.05 -1.53
C ASP A 49 -2.52 8.15 -1.17
N PHE A 50 -1.68 8.12 -2.19
CA PHE A 50 -0.22 8.27 -2.09
C PHE A 50 0.31 9.06 -3.27
N ILE A 51 1.44 9.70 -3.06
CA ILE A 51 2.19 10.37 -4.12
C ILE A 51 3.62 9.84 -4.09
N ILE A 52 4.09 9.25 -5.19
CA ILE A 52 5.49 8.89 -5.38
C ILE A 52 6.13 9.97 -6.22
N GLN A 53 7.17 10.61 -5.71
CA GLN A 53 7.71 11.82 -6.30
C GLN A 53 9.23 11.78 -6.36
N MET A 54 9.75 12.28 -7.47
CA MET A 54 11.16 12.66 -7.57
C MET A 54 11.35 14.03 -6.91
N GLY A 55 12.16 14.06 -5.87
CA GLY A 55 12.55 15.28 -5.21
C GLY A 55 13.76 15.96 -5.90
N ALA A 56 14.05 17.18 -5.50
CA ALA A 56 15.30 17.82 -5.89
C ALA A 56 16.50 16.99 -5.38
N THR A 57 17.60 16.98 -6.14
CA THR A 57 18.84 16.28 -5.77
C THR A 57 18.72 14.76 -5.61
N ASP A 58 18.26 14.08 -6.68
CA ASP A 58 18.28 12.62 -6.79
C ASP A 58 17.63 11.93 -5.57
N LYS A 59 16.36 12.22 -5.31
CA LYS A 59 15.57 11.62 -4.26
C LYS A 59 14.27 11.06 -4.84
N ILE A 60 13.88 9.91 -4.37
CA ILE A 60 12.55 9.34 -4.65
C ILE A 60 11.85 9.16 -3.32
N VAL A 61 10.67 9.76 -3.18
CA VAL A 61 9.96 9.87 -1.92
C VAL A 61 8.52 9.43 -2.10
N CYS A 62 8.01 8.64 -1.16
CA CYS A 62 6.61 8.31 -1.02
C CYS A 62 5.98 9.21 0.04
N PHE A 63 4.88 9.88 -0.33
CA PHE A 63 4.08 10.72 0.55
C PHE A 63 2.71 10.07 0.73
N PRO A 64 2.41 9.42 1.86
CA PRO A 64 1.05 9.05 2.18
C PRO A 64 0.18 10.30 2.29
N GLN A 65 -1.05 10.21 1.78
CA GLN A 65 -2.04 11.26 1.93
C GLN A 65 -3.00 10.90 3.05
N ASN A 66 -3.55 11.90 3.71
CA ASN A 66 -4.50 11.72 4.82
C ASN A 66 -3.93 10.79 5.92
N ASP A 67 -4.73 9.82 6.38
CA ASP A 67 -4.35 8.85 7.41
C ASP A 67 -3.71 7.56 6.84
N ASN A 68 -3.35 7.56 5.56
CA ASN A 68 -2.69 6.43 4.91
C ASN A 68 -1.25 6.27 5.39
N ALA A 69 -0.66 5.08 5.19
CA ALA A 69 0.69 4.81 5.64
C ALA A 69 1.41 3.78 4.73
N TYR A 70 2.72 3.81 4.72
CA TYR A 70 3.57 2.77 4.12
C TYR A 70 4.33 2.01 5.21
N ALA A 71 4.78 0.79 4.90
CA ALA A 71 5.63 0.02 5.80
C ALA A 71 7.13 0.30 5.55
N GLY A 72 7.89 0.44 6.64
CA GLY A 72 9.31 0.77 6.53
C GLY A 72 10.04 0.76 7.86
N GLU A 73 11.15 1.46 7.90
CA GLU A 73 12.00 1.62 9.09
C GLU A 73 12.44 3.07 9.29
N PHE A 74 12.76 3.42 10.52
CA PHE A 74 13.37 4.69 10.90
C PHE A 74 14.82 4.46 11.33
N ASN A 75 15.77 5.15 10.70
CA ASN A 75 17.21 4.99 11.00
C ASN A 75 17.76 6.06 11.97
N GLY A 76 16.90 6.81 12.65
CA GLY A 76 17.27 7.92 13.52
C GLY A 76 17.27 9.30 12.85
N ALA A 77 17.17 9.37 11.53
CA ALA A 77 17.14 10.62 10.75
C ALA A 77 16.04 10.63 9.69
N ASN A 78 15.85 9.53 8.97
CA ASN A 78 14.91 9.41 7.87
C ASN A 78 14.11 8.11 7.98
N TYR A 79 12.96 8.09 7.32
CA TYR A 79 12.08 6.95 7.18
C TYR A 79 12.32 6.29 5.83
N PHE A 80 12.59 4.99 5.81
CA PHE A 80 12.89 4.21 4.62
C PHE A 80 11.85 3.11 4.39
N PRO A 81 11.01 3.24 3.36
CA PRO A 81 10.10 2.17 2.96
C PRO A 81 10.86 0.89 2.62
N TRP A 82 10.32 -0.26 3.04
CA TRP A 82 10.90 -1.55 2.67
C TRP A 82 10.62 -1.90 1.20
N ALA A 83 11.61 -2.42 0.50
CA ALA A 83 11.50 -2.99 -0.83
C ALA A 83 11.19 -4.50 -0.71
N LEU A 84 9.91 -4.84 -0.59
CA LEU A 84 9.48 -6.22 -0.35
C LEU A 84 9.61 -7.09 -1.60
N THR A 85 9.83 -8.38 -1.40
CA THR A 85 9.82 -9.38 -2.48
C THR A 85 8.40 -9.84 -2.79
N SER A 86 8.19 -10.45 -3.95
CA SER A 86 6.96 -11.18 -4.26
C SER A 86 6.68 -12.23 -3.17
N ASN A 87 5.42 -12.44 -2.84
CA ASN A 87 4.93 -13.30 -1.76
C ASN A 87 5.18 -12.79 -0.32
N ALA A 88 5.69 -11.58 -0.12
CA ALA A 88 5.66 -10.97 1.20
C ALA A 88 4.22 -10.76 1.68
N SER A 89 3.95 -11.10 2.93
CA SER A 89 2.61 -10.87 3.51
C SER A 89 2.48 -9.40 3.88
N ILE A 90 1.41 -8.74 3.38
CA ILE A 90 1.09 -7.35 3.70
C ILE A 90 -0.25 -7.34 4.44
N CYS A 91 -0.20 -7.13 5.75
CA CYS A 91 -1.36 -7.16 6.63
C CYS A 91 -1.08 -6.39 7.93
N ASP A 92 -2.00 -6.43 8.88
CA ASP A 92 -1.90 -5.77 10.18
C ASP A 92 -0.69 -6.21 11.02
N THR A 93 -0.20 -7.43 10.81
CA THR A 93 0.98 -7.95 11.52
C THR A 93 2.31 -7.44 10.97
N LEU A 94 2.32 -6.80 9.79
CA LEU A 94 3.49 -6.12 9.29
C LEU A 94 3.76 -4.90 10.19
N SER A 95 4.92 -4.87 10.83
CA SER A 95 5.27 -3.84 11.79
C SER A 95 5.66 -2.52 11.12
N SER A 96 5.66 -1.44 11.90
CA SER A 96 6.27 -0.16 11.52
C SER A 96 5.63 0.51 10.29
N TRP A 97 4.40 0.98 10.49
CA TRP A 97 3.68 1.80 9.52
C TRP A 97 3.91 3.29 9.78
N TYR A 98 4.23 4.06 8.74
CA TYR A 98 4.51 5.48 8.81
C TYR A 98 3.53 6.27 7.93
N GLY A 99 2.87 7.25 8.55
CA GLY A 99 1.83 8.08 7.93
C GLY A 99 2.36 9.37 7.29
N SER A 100 1.44 10.28 6.99
CA SER A 100 1.69 11.52 6.23
C SER A 100 2.75 12.45 6.83
N ASP A 101 2.91 12.46 8.16
CA ASP A 101 3.95 13.26 8.83
C ASP A 101 5.37 12.72 8.63
N ASN A 102 5.50 11.53 8.05
CA ASN A 102 6.76 10.80 7.92
C ASN A 102 7.01 10.42 6.45
N PRO A 103 7.45 11.35 5.59
CA PRO A 103 7.76 11.03 4.20
C PRO A 103 8.76 9.88 4.08
N GLY A 104 8.45 8.90 3.22
CA GLY A 104 9.25 7.70 3.03
C GLY A 104 10.27 7.87 1.91
N PHE A 105 11.56 7.92 2.24
CA PHE A 105 12.62 8.00 1.24
C PHE A 105 12.90 6.60 0.67
N LEU A 106 12.42 6.32 -0.56
CA LEU A 106 12.78 5.11 -1.28
C LEU A 106 14.28 5.10 -1.58
N ALA A 107 14.78 6.25 -2.06
CA ALA A 107 16.18 6.44 -2.39
C ALA A 107 16.61 7.90 -2.16
N ILE A 108 17.84 8.10 -1.70
CA ILE A 108 18.49 9.42 -1.55
C ILE A 108 19.86 9.33 -2.22
N SER A 109 20.03 10.01 -3.36
CA SER A 109 21.23 9.88 -4.19
C SER A 109 21.58 8.41 -4.52
N SER A 110 22.77 8.13 -4.99
CA SER A 110 23.20 6.77 -5.32
C SER A 110 23.69 5.93 -4.12
N SER A 111 23.40 6.34 -2.89
CA SER A 111 24.05 5.74 -1.71
C SER A 111 23.13 5.36 -0.55
N VAL A 112 21.93 5.88 -0.46
CA VAL A 112 21.05 5.69 0.69
C VAL A 112 19.62 5.36 0.26
N GLY A 113 19.03 4.35 0.88
CA GLY A 113 17.66 3.91 0.70
C GLY A 113 17.56 2.45 0.31
N ASN A 114 16.45 1.82 0.68
CA ASN A 114 16.23 0.39 0.46
C ASN A 114 15.90 0.03 -1.01
N TRP A 115 15.66 1.04 -1.83
CA TRP A 115 15.15 0.86 -3.19
C TRP A 115 16.19 1.06 -4.29
N LEU A 116 17.40 1.50 -3.97
CA LEU A 116 18.45 1.72 -4.97
C LEU A 116 18.78 0.46 -5.77
N GLY A 117 18.57 0.52 -7.07
CA GLY A 117 18.80 -0.60 -7.99
C GLY A 117 17.83 -1.76 -7.83
N GLN A 118 16.72 -1.56 -7.13
CA GLN A 118 15.70 -2.61 -6.99
C GLN A 118 14.79 -2.64 -8.20
N THR A 119 14.44 -3.85 -8.63
CA THR A 119 13.49 -4.12 -9.70
C THR A 119 12.44 -5.11 -9.21
N ASP A 120 11.20 -4.94 -9.68
CA ASP A 120 10.06 -5.80 -9.34
C ASP A 120 9.86 -5.95 -7.82
N LYS A 121 10.02 -4.85 -7.08
CA LYS A 121 9.78 -4.82 -5.64
C LYS A 121 8.45 -4.16 -5.31
N TYR A 122 7.95 -4.51 -4.14
CA TYR A 122 6.63 -4.11 -3.67
C TYR A 122 6.76 -3.16 -2.48
N LEU A 123 6.16 -1.98 -2.62
CA LEU A 123 5.98 -1.03 -1.53
C LEU A 123 4.65 -1.37 -0.83
N ALA A 124 4.72 -1.78 0.43
CA ALA A 124 3.53 -2.08 1.21
C ALA A 124 2.81 -0.80 1.63
N LEU A 125 1.51 -0.75 1.37
CA LEU A 125 0.64 0.38 1.59
C LEU A 125 -0.53 0.01 2.51
N LYS A 126 -0.89 0.92 3.40
CA LYS A 126 -2.06 0.84 4.27
C LYS A 126 -2.99 1.99 3.94
N LEU A 127 -4.20 1.66 3.48
CA LEU A 127 -5.24 2.59 3.10
C LEU A 127 -6.31 2.62 4.18
N ASN A 128 -6.62 3.80 4.69
CA ASN A 128 -7.69 4.03 5.65
C ASN A 128 -8.85 4.76 4.98
N VAL A 129 -10.02 4.13 4.95
CA VAL A 129 -11.25 4.70 4.39
C VAL A 129 -12.34 4.69 5.46
N GLY A 130 -12.63 5.85 6.03
CA GLY A 130 -13.53 5.98 7.17
C GLY A 130 -12.99 5.20 8.38
N THR A 131 -13.71 4.18 8.82
CA THR A 131 -13.32 3.31 9.95
C THR A 131 -12.63 2.02 9.52
N ASN A 132 -12.47 1.80 8.22
CA ASN A 132 -11.90 0.57 7.68
C ASN A 132 -10.45 0.77 7.27
N THR A 133 -9.65 -0.27 7.49
CA THR A 133 -8.25 -0.32 7.04
C THR A 133 -8.10 -1.43 6.01
N TYR A 134 -7.44 -1.10 4.91
CA TYR A 134 -7.11 -2.01 3.83
C TYR A 134 -5.60 -2.04 3.64
N TYR A 135 -5.11 -3.13 3.07
CA TYR A 135 -3.69 -3.33 2.79
C TYR A 135 -3.50 -3.61 1.30
N GLY A 136 -2.55 -2.94 0.72
CA GLY A 136 -2.23 -3.03 -0.69
C GLY A 136 -0.74 -2.85 -0.95
N TRP A 137 -0.40 -2.69 -2.20
CA TRP A 137 0.97 -2.50 -2.62
C TRP A 137 1.02 -1.74 -3.95
N VAL A 138 2.18 -1.19 -4.25
CA VAL A 138 2.56 -0.75 -5.60
C VAL A 138 3.88 -1.39 -5.97
N ARG A 139 3.99 -1.95 -7.18
CA ARG A 139 5.23 -2.55 -7.69
C ARG A 139 6.04 -1.54 -8.46
N LEU A 140 7.30 -1.43 -8.10
CA LEU A 140 8.21 -0.40 -8.59
C LEU A 140 9.57 -0.95 -8.99
N ASP A 141 10.19 -0.26 -9.96
CA ASP A 141 11.63 -0.27 -10.19
C ASP A 141 12.22 1.08 -9.80
N VAL A 142 13.42 1.07 -9.22
CA VAL A 142 14.18 2.29 -8.90
C VAL A 142 15.60 2.11 -9.38
N VAL A 143 16.10 3.07 -10.17
CA VAL A 143 17.47 3.02 -10.68
C VAL A 143 18.51 3.27 -9.58
N THR A 144 19.73 2.77 -9.77
CA THR A 144 20.83 2.88 -8.79
C THR A 144 21.27 4.30 -8.48
N THR A 145 20.94 5.26 -9.33
CA THR A 145 21.28 6.68 -9.18
C THR A 145 20.19 7.51 -8.51
N ALA A 146 19.03 6.90 -8.18
CA ALA A 146 17.83 7.60 -7.66
C ALA A 146 17.31 8.71 -8.58
N THR A 147 17.61 8.66 -9.87
CA THR A 147 17.20 9.67 -10.85
C THR A 147 15.93 9.32 -11.62
N SER A 148 15.40 8.14 -11.45
CA SER A 148 14.10 7.73 -12.00
C SER A 148 13.54 6.51 -11.26
N PHE A 149 12.23 6.35 -11.38
CA PHE A 149 11.51 5.15 -10.96
C PHE A 149 10.46 4.78 -12.01
N THR A 150 10.05 3.53 -12.03
CA THR A 150 8.97 3.04 -12.89
C THR A 150 7.90 2.41 -12.02
N VAL A 151 6.64 2.81 -12.22
CA VAL A 151 5.46 2.16 -11.62
C VAL A 151 4.95 1.13 -12.60
N LYS A 152 4.73 -0.10 -12.14
CA LYS A 152 4.29 -1.23 -12.97
C LYS A 152 2.82 -1.57 -12.78
N ASP A 153 2.41 -1.72 -11.53
CA ASP A 153 1.03 -2.06 -11.17
C ASP A 153 0.78 -1.81 -9.67
N TYR A 154 -0.49 -1.90 -9.25
CA TYR A 154 -0.93 -1.73 -7.86
C TYR A 154 -2.31 -2.35 -7.60
#